data_819bb68cadc0728b05dad85fba4ae689
#
_entry.id   819bb68cadc0728b05dad85fba4ae689
#
_cell.length_a   1.000
_cell.length_b   1.000
_cell.length_c   1.000
_cell.angle_alpha   90.00
_cell.angle_beta   90.00
_cell.angle_gamma   90.00
#
_symmetry.space_group_name_H-M   'P 1'
#
loop_
_entity.id
_entity.type
_entity.pdbx_description
1 polymer ?
#
loop_
_entity_poly.entity_id
_entity_poly.type
_entity_poly.pdbx_seq_one_letter_code
_entity_poly.pdbx_strand_id
1 'polypeptide(L)'
;AETVTIEFGPLLGEALAAGEVDAVVWNTTAPQIEEQGFKVLDDDKGLHPAQNIAPIVNTEVLDAYGDQLRNDLNTLSAAITTADLLAWNTETDIVKRESDDVATEWLASKDLN
;
A
#
# COMPACT_ATOMS: atom_id res chain seq x y z
N ALA A 1 14.81 -25.18 3.76
CA ALA A 1 14.60 -23.95 4.52
C ALA A 1 13.65 -24.26 5.67
N GLU A 2 13.91 -23.70 6.84
CA GLU A 2 13.00 -23.75 7.98
C GLU A 2 12.03 -22.57 7.87
N THR A 3 10.76 -22.78 8.20
CA THR A 3 9.74 -21.73 8.18
C THR A 3 9.31 -21.40 9.60
N VAL A 4 9.24 -20.11 9.90
CA VAL A 4 8.76 -19.56 11.17
C VAL A 4 7.54 -18.72 10.91
N THR A 5 6.53 -18.78 11.77
CA THR A 5 5.34 -17.93 11.70
C THR A 5 5.56 -16.71 12.59
N ILE A 6 5.53 -15.52 11.98
CA ILE A 6 5.60 -14.22 12.66
C ILE A 6 4.32 -13.47 12.34
N GLU A 7 3.79 -12.71 13.30
CA GLU A 7 2.62 -11.88 13.09
C GLU A 7 2.89 -10.84 12.00
N PHE A 8 1.92 -10.68 11.09
CA PHE A 8 2.05 -9.74 9.97
C PHE A 8 2.06 -8.29 10.49
N GLY A 9 3.09 -7.54 10.11
CA GLY A 9 3.24 -6.15 10.53
C GLY A 9 4.71 -5.78 10.81
N PRO A 10 4.95 -4.77 11.67
CA PRO A 10 6.30 -4.27 11.98
C PRO A 10 7.26 -5.33 12.51
N LEU A 11 6.75 -6.33 13.23
CA LEU A 11 7.55 -7.43 13.78
C LEU A 11 8.32 -8.22 12.71
N LEU A 12 7.80 -8.28 11.47
CA LEU A 12 8.52 -8.91 10.34
C LEU A 12 9.84 -8.19 10.03
N GLY A 13 9.80 -6.85 10.01
CA GLY A 13 10.99 -6.03 9.79
C GLY A 13 11.99 -6.14 10.93
N GLU A 14 11.50 -6.16 12.18
CA GLU A 14 12.36 -6.30 13.36
C GLU A 14 13.09 -7.65 13.36
N ALA A 15 12.40 -8.75 13.09
CA ALA A 15 12.99 -10.08 13.02
C ALA A 15 14.03 -10.21 11.91
N LEU A 16 13.74 -9.60 10.72
CA LEU A 16 14.68 -9.58 9.60
C LEU A 16 15.91 -8.73 9.94
N ALA A 17 15.73 -7.55 10.54
CA ALA A 17 16.82 -6.67 10.95
C ALA A 17 17.70 -7.31 12.04
N ALA A 18 17.10 -8.06 12.95
CA ALA A 18 17.82 -8.79 14.01
C ALA A 18 18.54 -10.05 13.50
N GLY A 19 18.30 -10.47 12.26
CA GLY A 19 18.84 -11.70 11.69
C GLY A 19 18.23 -12.97 12.28
N GLU A 20 17.04 -12.88 12.85
CA GLU A 20 16.29 -14.04 13.34
C GLU A 20 15.71 -14.86 12.18
N VAL A 21 15.48 -14.20 11.05
CA VAL A 21 15.06 -14.79 9.77
C VAL A 21 15.88 -14.20 8.64
N ASP A 22 16.10 -15.00 7.58
CA ASP A 22 16.87 -14.58 6.39
C ASP A 22 16.01 -13.87 5.34
N ALA A 23 14.70 -14.15 5.32
CA ALA A 23 13.74 -13.57 4.38
C ALA A 23 12.32 -13.56 4.98
N VAL A 24 11.52 -12.60 4.56
CA VAL A 24 10.10 -12.48 4.95
C VAL A 24 9.23 -12.23 3.73
N VAL A 25 7.95 -12.59 3.83
CA VAL A 25 6.93 -12.18 2.86
C VAL A 25 6.23 -10.94 3.41
N TRP A 26 6.29 -9.85 2.66
CA TRP A 26 5.74 -8.56 3.09
C TRP A 26 5.15 -7.79 1.92
N ASN A 27 4.39 -6.71 2.21
CA ASN A 27 3.89 -5.81 1.18
C ASN A 27 4.99 -4.89 0.66
N THR A 28 5.09 -4.71 -0.65
CA THR A 28 6.06 -3.80 -1.27
C THR A 28 5.83 -2.33 -0.94
N THR A 29 4.69 -2.00 -0.32
CA THR A 29 4.33 -0.66 0.17
C THR A 29 4.66 -0.44 1.64
N ALA A 30 5.37 -1.39 2.29
CA ALA A 30 5.84 -1.24 3.67
C ALA A 30 7.04 -0.27 3.71
N PRO A 31 6.94 0.88 4.41
CA PRO A 31 8.00 1.89 4.41
C PRO A 31 9.29 1.40 5.08
N GLN A 32 9.21 0.42 5.97
CA GLN A 32 10.37 -0.18 6.65
C GLN A 32 11.35 -0.85 5.68
N ILE A 33 10.90 -1.22 4.47
CA ILE A 33 11.77 -1.81 3.44
C ILE A 33 12.88 -0.82 3.05
N GLU A 34 12.50 0.42 2.77
CA GLU A 34 13.48 1.48 2.43
C GLU A 34 14.21 1.99 3.68
N GLU A 35 13.50 2.22 4.78
CA GLU A 35 14.07 2.73 6.03
C GLU A 35 15.21 1.86 6.57
N GLN A 36 15.06 0.55 6.46
CA GLN A 36 16.05 -0.41 6.96
C GLN A 36 16.98 -0.95 5.87
N GLY A 37 16.80 -0.50 4.62
CA GLY A 37 17.65 -0.89 3.50
C GLY A 37 17.48 -2.35 3.08
N PHE A 38 16.30 -2.92 3.27
CA PHE A 38 16.02 -4.29 2.85
C PHE A 38 15.93 -4.40 1.33
N LYS A 39 16.30 -5.56 0.80
CA LYS A 39 16.22 -5.84 -0.63
C LYS A 39 14.95 -6.60 -0.96
N VAL A 40 14.13 -6.04 -1.83
CA VAL A 40 13.00 -6.76 -2.44
C VAL A 40 13.56 -7.75 -3.48
N LEU A 41 13.12 -8.99 -3.41
CA LEU A 41 13.46 -10.05 -4.36
C LEU A 41 12.36 -10.16 -5.43
N ASP A 42 12.76 -10.45 -6.65
CA ASP A 42 11.80 -10.69 -7.73
C ASP A 42 11.08 -12.03 -7.56
N ASP A 43 9.76 -12.04 -7.73
CA ASP A 43 8.97 -13.26 -7.80
C ASP A 43 8.98 -13.82 -9.23
N ASP A 44 10.07 -14.44 -9.62
CA ASP A 44 10.33 -14.96 -10.97
C ASP A 44 9.41 -16.11 -11.37
N LYS A 45 8.68 -16.68 -10.42
CA LYS A 45 7.75 -17.80 -10.62
C LYS A 45 6.28 -17.43 -10.47
N GLY A 46 5.99 -16.17 -10.15
CA GLY A 46 4.62 -15.68 -9.97
C GLY A 46 3.87 -16.39 -8.83
N LEU A 47 4.56 -16.65 -7.72
CA LEU A 47 3.97 -17.29 -6.53
C LEU A 47 2.91 -16.37 -5.89
N HIS A 48 3.15 -15.07 -5.90
CA HIS A 48 2.26 -14.09 -5.30
C HIS A 48 1.52 -13.31 -6.39
N PRO A 49 0.17 -13.40 -6.46
CA PRO A 49 -0.60 -12.60 -7.40
C PRO A 49 -0.49 -11.10 -7.05
N ALA A 50 -0.55 -10.24 -8.06
CA ALA A 50 -0.60 -8.80 -7.85
C ALA A 50 -1.83 -8.44 -6.99
N GLN A 51 -1.60 -7.67 -5.93
CA GLN A 51 -2.66 -7.15 -5.07
C GLN A 51 -2.81 -5.66 -5.33
N ASN A 52 -3.94 -5.27 -5.90
CA ASN A 52 -4.24 -3.88 -6.19
C ASN A 52 -5.30 -3.35 -5.24
N ILE A 53 -5.24 -2.05 -4.93
CA ILE A 53 -6.35 -1.35 -4.28
C ILE A 53 -7.46 -1.20 -5.31
N ALA A 54 -8.69 -1.59 -4.92
CA ALA A 54 -9.88 -1.43 -5.74
C ALA A 54 -11.03 -0.90 -4.88
N PRO A 55 -11.73 0.17 -5.32
CA PRO A 55 -12.94 0.63 -4.65
C PRO A 55 -14.06 -0.40 -4.82
N ILE A 56 -14.69 -0.79 -3.72
CA ILE A 56 -15.86 -1.67 -3.72
C ILE A 56 -17.06 -0.84 -3.32
N VAL A 57 -18.06 -0.77 -4.19
CA VAL A 57 -19.25 0.07 -4.04
C VAL A 57 -20.49 -0.79 -4.01
N ASN A 58 -21.42 -0.48 -3.09
CA ASN A 58 -22.75 -1.10 -3.09
C ASN A 58 -23.50 -0.72 -4.37
N THR A 59 -24.18 -1.69 -4.99
CA THR A 59 -24.93 -1.50 -6.23
C THR A 59 -26.00 -0.43 -6.11
N GLU A 60 -26.72 -0.36 -4.97
CA GLU A 60 -27.74 0.66 -4.72
C GLU A 60 -27.16 2.08 -4.71
N VAL A 61 -25.94 2.23 -4.17
CA VAL A 61 -25.22 3.53 -4.19
C VAL A 61 -24.81 3.87 -5.62
N LEU A 62 -24.29 2.90 -6.36
CA LEU A 62 -23.91 3.09 -7.74
C LEU A 62 -25.11 3.45 -8.62
N ASP A 63 -26.26 2.81 -8.41
CA ASP A 63 -27.50 3.11 -9.13
C ASP A 63 -28.04 4.51 -8.78
N ALA A 64 -27.88 4.96 -7.55
CA ALA A 64 -28.31 6.29 -7.09
C ALA A 64 -27.44 7.44 -7.65
N TYR A 65 -26.13 7.25 -7.74
CA TYR A 65 -25.18 8.28 -8.20
C TYR A 65 -24.75 8.10 -9.67
N GLY A 66 -25.01 6.93 -10.25
CA GLY A 66 -24.83 6.66 -11.67
C GLY A 66 -23.37 6.69 -12.14
N ASP A 67 -23.20 7.03 -13.43
CA ASP A 67 -21.89 7.01 -14.07
C ASP A 67 -20.92 8.07 -13.53
N GLN A 68 -21.42 9.13 -12.90
CA GLN A 68 -20.56 10.15 -12.29
C GLN A 68 -19.67 9.53 -11.22
N LEU A 69 -20.26 8.85 -10.23
CA LEU A 69 -19.52 8.19 -9.17
C LEU A 69 -18.53 7.15 -9.72
N ARG A 70 -18.96 6.38 -10.72
CA ARG A 70 -18.09 5.40 -11.38
C ARG A 70 -16.86 6.04 -12.02
N ASN A 71 -17.06 7.14 -12.73
CA ASN A 71 -16.00 7.85 -13.43
C ASN A 71 -15.02 8.49 -12.42
N ASP A 72 -15.53 9.09 -11.35
CA ASP A 72 -14.72 9.71 -10.31
C ASP A 72 -13.83 8.67 -9.60
N LEU A 73 -14.40 7.51 -9.21
CA LEU A 73 -13.66 6.41 -8.60
C LEU A 73 -12.62 5.82 -9.57
N ASN A 74 -12.94 5.66 -10.85
CA ASN A 74 -11.99 5.18 -11.85
C ASN A 74 -10.86 6.17 -12.09
N THR A 75 -11.16 7.47 -12.12
CA THR A 75 -10.15 8.53 -12.28
C THR A 75 -9.20 8.52 -11.08
N LEU A 76 -9.73 8.45 -9.87
CA LEU A 76 -8.94 8.33 -8.65
C LEU A 76 -8.04 7.08 -8.69
N SER A 77 -8.62 5.91 -8.99
CA SER A 77 -7.88 4.65 -9.05
C SER A 77 -6.77 4.66 -10.10
N ALA A 78 -7.00 5.29 -11.24
CA ALA A 78 -6.00 5.41 -12.30
C ALA A 78 -4.83 6.35 -11.95
N ALA A 79 -5.05 7.29 -11.03
CA ALA A 79 -4.02 8.23 -10.59
C ALA A 79 -3.10 7.68 -9.50
N ILE A 80 -3.54 6.64 -8.76
CA ILE A 80 -2.78 6.06 -7.65
C ILE A 80 -1.72 5.10 -8.19
N THR A 81 -0.49 5.26 -7.73
CA THR A 81 0.63 4.37 -8.04
C THR A 81 1.16 3.67 -6.78
N THR A 82 1.96 2.62 -6.94
CA THR A 82 2.66 1.98 -5.82
C THR A 82 3.57 2.97 -5.07
N ALA A 83 4.18 3.91 -5.78
CA ALA A 83 5.01 4.95 -5.16
C ALA A 83 4.19 5.91 -4.30
N ASP A 84 2.97 6.28 -4.73
CA ASP A 84 2.06 7.10 -3.91
C ASP A 84 1.68 6.35 -2.62
N LEU A 85 1.35 5.05 -2.71
CA LEU A 85 1.02 4.21 -1.55
C LEU A 85 2.19 4.12 -0.55
N LEU A 86 3.41 3.93 -1.05
CA LEU A 86 4.60 3.90 -0.20
C LEU A 86 4.82 5.24 0.48
N ALA A 87 4.69 6.35 -0.25
CA ALA A 87 4.82 7.69 0.30
C ALA A 87 3.76 7.96 1.39
N TRP A 88 2.49 7.60 1.16
CA TRP A 88 1.42 7.77 2.16
C TRP A 88 1.67 6.94 3.41
N ASN A 89 2.06 5.67 3.26
CA ASN A 89 2.41 4.82 4.40
C ASN A 89 3.62 5.39 5.17
N THR A 90 4.60 5.97 4.48
CA THR A 90 5.73 6.63 5.13
C THR A 90 5.27 7.84 5.95
N GLU A 91 4.41 8.69 5.37
CA GLU A 91 3.88 9.88 6.06
C GLU A 91 3.02 9.50 7.28
N THR A 92 2.19 8.46 7.16
CA THR A 92 1.28 8.06 8.26
C THR A 92 1.96 7.16 9.28
N ASP A 93 2.78 6.18 8.85
CA ASP A 93 3.33 5.15 9.74
C ASP A 93 4.66 5.56 10.37
N ILE A 94 5.48 6.35 9.67
CA ILE A 94 6.79 6.79 10.16
C ILE A 94 6.73 8.23 10.67
N VAL A 95 6.27 9.17 9.85
CA VAL A 95 6.21 10.61 10.19
C VAL A 95 5.06 10.92 11.15
N LYS A 96 4.03 10.07 11.20
CA LYS A 96 2.83 10.19 12.08
C LYS A 96 1.95 11.40 11.73
N ARG A 97 1.83 11.70 10.44
CA ARG A 97 0.87 12.70 9.95
C ARG A 97 -0.55 12.13 9.93
N GLU A 98 -1.52 13.00 10.03
CA GLU A 98 -2.93 12.64 9.87
C GLU A 98 -3.23 12.26 8.41
N SER A 99 -3.97 11.16 8.21
CA SER A 99 -4.28 10.64 6.86
C SER A 99 -5.05 11.64 6.01
N ASP A 100 -5.93 12.45 6.61
CA ASP A 100 -6.74 13.46 5.91
C ASP A 100 -5.87 14.57 5.31
N ASP A 101 -4.81 14.99 6.02
CA ASP A 101 -3.87 15.99 5.53
C ASP A 101 -3.07 15.45 4.34
N VAL A 102 -2.56 14.21 4.46
CA VAL A 102 -1.81 13.54 3.41
C VAL A 102 -2.68 13.35 2.15
N ALA A 103 -3.92 12.91 2.32
CA ALA A 103 -4.87 12.72 1.22
C ALA A 103 -5.21 14.04 0.53
N THR A 104 -5.46 15.11 1.30
CA THR A 104 -5.79 16.44 0.77
C THR A 104 -4.65 17.00 -0.07
N GLU A 105 -3.41 16.91 0.42
CA GLU A 105 -2.23 17.37 -0.32
C GLU A 105 -2.03 16.58 -1.61
N TRP A 106 -2.21 15.25 -1.55
CA TRP A 106 -2.06 14.41 -2.74
C TRP A 106 -3.13 14.71 -3.79
N LEU A 107 -4.41 14.84 -3.41
CA LEU A 107 -5.51 15.21 -4.33
C LEU A 107 -5.22 16.56 -5.02
N ALA A 108 -4.75 17.55 -4.25
CA ALA A 108 -4.36 18.85 -4.78
C ALA A 108 -3.20 18.73 -5.81
N SER A 109 -2.23 17.86 -5.54
CA SER A 109 -1.08 17.62 -6.44
C SER A 109 -1.46 16.99 -7.78
N LYS A 110 -2.63 16.33 -7.85
CA LYS A 110 -3.17 15.66 -9.04
C LYS A 110 -4.30 16.43 -9.72
N ASP A 111 -4.63 17.64 -9.24
CA ASP A 111 -5.79 18.44 -9.71
C ASP A 111 -7.13 17.67 -9.60
N LEU A 112 -7.29 16.86 -8.54
CA LEU A 112 -8.45 16.02 -8.25
C LEU A 112 -9.33 16.56 -7.10
N ASN A 113 -9.38 17.88 -6.91
CA ASN A 113 -10.17 18.57 -5.86
C ASN A 113 -11.64 18.77 -6.25
#